data_d850de05ebf79d57b7efbdb4bb237d02
#
_entry.id   d850de05ebf79d57b7efbdb4bb237d02
#
_cell.length_a   1.000
_cell.length_b   1.000
_cell.length_c   1.000
_cell.angle_alpha   90.00
_cell.angle_beta   90.00
_cell.angle_gamma   90.00
#
_symmetry.space_group_name_H-M   'P 1'
#
loop_
_entity.id
_entity.type
_entity.pdbx_description
1 polymer ?
#
loop_
_entity_poly.entity_id
_entity_poly.type
_entity_poly.pdbx_seq_one_letter_code
_entity_poly.pdbx_strand_id
1 'polypeptide(L)'
;MNLFAQFQTHISQMLIGLIGQGRLPTDLDLTRFVVEPPRDPSHGDLATNAAMVYAKEAKEGFGGPRQLASELAIMLAQSADVAEAEVAGPGFINIRLKTEVFARVVRAALTEKESFARPVAPSAEPINVEYVSANPTGPMHVGHGRGAVFGDALANLLAFAGYSVTREYYINDAGAQVDVLARSAFLRYREALGEAIGDIPEGLYPGDYLKPIGEALAKTHGRSLLDLSESQWMPKVRQFAIDGMMAMIREDLAALNISHDVFFSERSLTQGPDGSDLVGAVIEDLRQRGI
;
A
#
# COMPACT_ATOMS: atom_id res chain seq x y z
N MET A 1 18.36 -11.83 -6.49
CA MET A 1 19.52 -12.04 -5.58
C MET A 1 19.43 -11.01 -4.45
N ASN A 2 19.34 -11.44 -3.17
CA ASN A 2 19.31 -10.55 -2.00
C ASN A 2 20.52 -10.83 -1.12
N LEU A 3 21.52 -9.94 -1.14
CA LEU A 3 22.77 -10.12 -0.39
C LEU A 3 22.54 -10.12 1.12
N PHE A 4 21.63 -9.28 1.63
CA PHE A 4 21.35 -9.22 3.06
C PHE A 4 20.79 -10.55 3.58
N ALA A 5 19.81 -11.13 2.88
CA ALA A 5 19.26 -12.44 3.22
C ALA A 5 20.31 -13.57 3.09
N GLN A 6 21.19 -13.51 2.10
CA GLN A 6 22.28 -14.48 1.95
C GLN A 6 23.25 -14.43 3.12
N PHE A 7 23.66 -13.23 3.52
CA PHE A 7 24.56 -13.07 4.67
C PHE A 7 23.86 -13.38 5.99
N GLN A 8 22.57 -13.08 6.13
CA GLN A 8 21.77 -13.49 7.30
C GLN A 8 21.76 -15.02 7.42
N THR A 9 21.50 -15.73 6.33
CA THR A 9 21.57 -17.21 6.28
C THR A 9 22.98 -17.72 6.62
N HIS A 10 24.01 -17.10 6.06
CA HIS A 10 25.40 -17.50 6.30
C HIS A 10 25.79 -17.31 7.77
N ILE A 11 25.45 -16.18 8.38
CA ILE A 11 25.70 -15.94 9.82
C ILE A 11 24.87 -16.90 10.68
N SER A 12 23.63 -17.21 10.31
CA SER A 12 22.81 -18.21 11.00
C SER A 12 23.50 -19.59 10.99
N GLN A 13 24.07 -19.99 9.85
CA GLN A 13 24.83 -21.26 9.76
C GLN A 13 26.05 -21.27 10.66
N MET A 14 26.79 -20.16 10.76
CA MET A 14 27.92 -20.02 11.69
C MET A 14 27.46 -20.17 13.15
N LEU A 15 26.34 -19.51 13.52
CA LEU A 15 25.75 -19.63 14.86
C LEU A 15 25.31 -21.07 15.15
N ILE A 16 24.71 -21.77 14.19
CA ILE A 16 24.37 -23.20 14.31
C ILE A 16 25.58 -24.04 14.54
N GLY A 17 26.69 -23.75 13.84
CA GLY A 17 27.97 -24.41 14.06
C GLY A 17 28.49 -24.22 15.50
N LEU A 18 28.39 -23.02 16.06
CA LEU A 18 28.76 -22.71 17.43
C LEU A 18 27.85 -23.37 18.47
N ILE A 19 26.56 -23.49 18.17
CA ILE A 19 25.59 -24.27 18.97
C ILE A 19 26.00 -25.75 18.98
N GLY A 20 26.31 -26.32 17.81
CA GLY A 20 26.77 -27.72 17.69
C GLY A 20 28.05 -28.02 18.45
N GLN A 21 28.90 -27.01 18.67
CA GLN A 21 30.10 -27.08 19.50
C GLN A 21 29.85 -26.89 21.01
N GLY A 22 28.59 -26.67 21.42
CA GLY A 22 28.21 -26.41 22.80
C GLY A 22 28.65 -25.02 23.31
N ARG A 23 28.99 -24.09 22.41
CA ARG A 23 29.43 -22.72 22.77
C ARG A 23 28.29 -21.71 22.83
N LEU A 24 27.14 -22.07 22.30
CA LEU A 24 25.86 -21.31 22.41
C LEU A 24 24.70 -22.25 22.76
N PRO A 25 23.63 -21.75 23.39
CA PRO A 25 22.47 -22.55 23.74
C PRO A 25 21.78 -23.16 22.53
N THR A 26 21.15 -24.33 22.70
CA THR A 26 20.45 -25.06 21.61
C THR A 26 19.10 -24.45 21.24
N ASP A 27 18.52 -23.63 22.10
CA ASP A 27 17.23 -22.95 21.94
C ASP A 27 17.34 -21.50 21.43
N LEU A 28 18.49 -21.16 20.81
CA LEU A 28 18.75 -19.82 20.30
C LEU A 28 17.83 -19.47 19.13
N ASP A 29 17.01 -18.43 19.26
CA ASP A 29 16.17 -17.91 18.18
C ASP A 29 17.03 -17.12 17.17
N LEU A 30 17.34 -17.73 16.02
CA LEU A 30 18.19 -17.16 14.98
C LEU A 30 17.49 -16.12 14.09
N THR A 31 16.23 -15.76 14.36
CA THR A 31 15.51 -14.72 13.62
C THR A 31 15.68 -13.32 14.21
N ARG A 32 16.28 -13.20 15.39
CA ARG A 32 16.37 -11.96 16.17
C ARG A 32 17.42 -10.95 15.67
N PHE A 33 18.42 -11.37 14.93
CA PHE A 33 19.45 -10.46 14.42
C PHE A 33 19.15 -10.02 12.98
N VAL A 34 19.79 -8.93 12.56
CA VAL A 34 19.64 -8.38 11.23
C VAL A 34 20.98 -8.23 10.52
N VAL A 35 20.93 -8.24 9.19
CA VAL A 35 22.00 -7.81 8.30
C VAL A 35 21.46 -6.66 7.47
N GLU A 36 22.08 -5.50 7.57
CA GLU A 36 21.61 -4.25 6.97
C GLU A 36 22.77 -3.39 6.45
N PRO A 37 22.55 -2.36 5.63
CA PRO A 37 23.60 -1.41 5.30
C PRO A 37 24.09 -0.69 6.57
N PRO A 38 25.40 -0.46 6.75
CA PRO A 38 25.90 0.36 7.84
C PRO A 38 25.37 1.79 7.70
N ARG A 39 25.17 2.49 8.82
CA ARG A 39 24.73 3.90 8.81
C ARG A 39 25.70 4.83 8.08
N ASP A 40 26.98 4.55 8.19
CA ASP A 40 28.06 5.26 7.49
C ASP A 40 28.67 4.31 6.46
N PRO A 41 28.61 4.64 5.15
CA PRO A 41 29.19 3.81 4.08
C PRO A 41 30.68 3.54 4.22
N SER A 42 31.43 4.37 4.97
CA SER A 42 32.86 4.14 5.22
C SER A 42 33.12 2.87 6.02
N HIS A 43 32.12 2.39 6.78
CA HIS A 43 32.20 1.19 7.61
C HIS A 43 32.04 -0.13 6.83
N GLY A 44 31.81 -0.09 5.51
CA GLY A 44 31.68 -1.27 4.69
C GLY A 44 30.37 -1.33 3.91
N ASP A 45 30.00 -2.52 3.44
CA ASP A 45 28.83 -2.73 2.59
C ASP A 45 27.64 -3.32 3.36
N LEU A 46 27.93 -4.11 4.40
CA LEU A 46 26.97 -4.75 5.28
C LEU A 46 27.37 -4.56 6.73
N ALA A 47 26.39 -4.54 7.63
CA ALA A 47 26.63 -4.60 9.07
C ALA A 47 25.65 -5.59 9.72
N THR A 48 26.07 -6.23 10.80
CA THR A 48 25.21 -7.11 11.59
C THR A 48 25.32 -6.83 13.08
N ASN A 49 24.23 -7.00 13.79
CA ASN A 49 24.12 -6.90 15.23
C ASN A 49 24.08 -8.29 15.91
N ALA A 50 24.38 -9.38 15.20
CA ALA A 50 24.20 -10.74 15.68
C ALA A 50 24.81 -10.98 17.07
N ALA A 51 26.07 -10.59 17.29
CA ALA A 51 26.71 -10.78 18.58
C ALA A 51 26.10 -9.91 19.71
N MET A 52 25.53 -8.76 19.36
CA MET A 52 24.85 -7.88 20.32
C MET A 52 23.51 -8.45 20.76
N VAL A 53 22.74 -9.00 19.82
CA VAL A 53 21.43 -9.62 20.08
C VAL A 53 21.58 -10.81 21.03
N TYR A 54 22.66 -11.57 20.90
CA TYR A 54 22.94 -12.74 21.74
C TYR A 54 23.99 -12.45 22.86
N ALA A 55 24.03 -11.19 23.32
CA ALA A 55 25.02 -10.75 24.31
C ALA A 55 24.95 -11.54 25.62
N LYS A 56 23.75 -11.93 26.05
CA LYS A 56 23.52 -12.71 27.28
C LYS A 56 24.04 -14.14 27.08
N GLU A 57 23.65 -14.75 25.99
CA GLU A 57 23.99 -16.12 25.63
C GLU A 57 25.47 -16.26 25.33
N ALA A 58 26.10 -15.22 24.79
CA ALA A 58 27.56 -15.16 24.52
C ALA A 58 28.41 -15.05 25.78
N LYS A 59 27.83 -14.70 26.94
CA LYS A 59 28.61 -14.48 28.16
C LYS A 59 29.27 -15.76 28.67
N GLU A 60 28.59 -16.88 28.63
CA GLU A 60 29.13 -18.17 29.11
C GLU A 60 30.12 -18.80 28.13
N GLY A 61 29.76 -18.83 26.83
CA GLY A 61 30.55 -19.49 25.80
C GLY A 61 31.75 -18.69 25.27
N PHE A 62 31.70 -17.34 25.40
CA PHE A 62 32.65 -16.44 24.77
C PHE A 62 33.21 -15.36 25.73
N GLY A 63 32.62 -15.16 26.90
CA GLY A 63 32.95 -14.07 27.80
C GLY A 63 32.28 -12.73 27.45
N GLY A 64 31.50 -12.68 26.39
CA GLY A 64 30.71 -11.51 26.03
C GLY A 64 30.49 -11.30 24.54
N PRO A 65 29.68 -10.28 24.17
CA PRO A 65 29.29 -10.05 22.78
C PRO A 65 30.46 -9.67 21.88
N ARG A 66 31.47 -8.95 22.37
CA ARG A 66 32.63 -8.56 21.56
C ARG A 66 33.47 -9.76 21.16
N GLN A 67 33.60 -10.76 22.02
CA GLN A 67 34.35 -11.99 21.76
C GLN A 67 33.57 -12.86 20.76
N LEU A 68 32.25 -12.97 20.88
CA LEU A 68 31.41 -13.62 19.88
C LEU A 68 31.50 -12.90 18.53
N ALA A 69 31.50 -11.56 18.52
CA ALA A 69 31.68 -10.78 17.30
C ALA A 69 33.03 -11.06 16.64
N SER A 70 34.10 -11.16 17.43
CA SER A 70 35.44 -11.49 16.92
C SER A 70 35.50 -12.87 16.28
N GLU A 71 34.85 -13.85 16.89
CA GLU A 71 34.78 -15.21 16.32
C GLU A 71 34.00 -15.21 14.99
N LEU A 72 32.81 -14.57 14.96
CA LEU A 72 32.02 -14.46 13.74
C LEU A 72 32.78 -13.68 12.65
N ALA A 73 33.50 -12.62 13.00
CA ALA A 73 34.30 -11.86 12.04
C ALA A 73 35.42 -12.71 11.42
N ILE A 74 36.12 -13.55 12.23
CA ILE A 74 37.09 -14.49 11.72
C ILE A 74 36.49 -15.51 10.76
N MET A 75 35.31 -16.03 11.09
CA MET A 75 34.58 -16.97 10.23
C MET A 75 34.12 -16.30 8.93
N LEU A 76 33.60 -15.06 9.02
CA LEU A 76 33.18 -14.26 7.86
C LEU A 76 34.33 -13.95 6.93
N ALA A 77 35.55 -13.64 7.47
CA ALA A 77 36.73 -13.37 6.68
C ALA A 77 37.24 -14.60 5.86
N GLN A 78 36.79 -15.80 6.20
CA GLN A 78 37.06 -17.02 5.42
C GLN A 78 36.09 -17.19 4.24
N SER A 79 35.00 -16.40 4.17
CA SER A 79 34.07 -16.46 3.06
C SER A 79 34.71 -15.95 1.76
N ALA A 80 34.41 -16.63 0.66
CA ALA A 80 34.89 -16.24 -0.67
C ALA A 80 34.44 -14.83 -1.07
N ASP A 81 33.35 -14.34 -0.51
CA ASP A 81 32.71 -13.08 -0.86
C ASP A 81 33.12 -11.87 0.01
N VAL A 82 33.78 -12.14 1.13
CA VAL A 82 34.21 -11.13 2.10
C VAL A 82 35.66 -10.69 1.83
N ALA A 83 35.87 -9.40 1.70
CA ALA A 83 37.17 -8.78 1.64
C ALA A 83 37.69 -8.50 3.05
N GLU A 84 36.83 -8.03 3.95
CA GLU A 84 37.19 -7.67 5.32
C GLU A 84 35.94 -7.80 6.23
N ALA A 85 36.17 -8.18 7.49
CA ALA A 85 35.13 -8.19 8.52
C ALA A 85 35.72 -7.65 9.83
N GLU A 86 35.20 -6.54 10.31
CA GLU A 86 35.71 -5.80 11.47
C GLU A 86 34.69 -5.70 12.59
N VAL A 87 35.14 -5.86 13.82
CA VAL A 87 34.30 -5.66 15.02
C VAL A 87 34.26 -4.17 15.38
N ALA A 88 33.07 -3.61 15.42
CA ALA A 88 32.82 -2.23 15.78
C ALA A 88 32.08 -2.11 17.10
N GLY A 89 32.46 -1.13 17.91
CA GLY A 89 31.79 -0.81 19.19
C GLY A 89 31.70 -2.03 20.12
N PRO A 90 30.54 -2.26 20.74
CA PRO A 90 30.33 -3.32 21.73
C PRO A 90 30.14 -4.72 21.14
N GLY A 91 30.04 -4.87 19.81
CA GLY A 91 29.87 -6.18 19.17
C GLY A 91 29.10 -6.15 17.84
N PHE A 92 29.05 -5.00 17.17
CA PHE A 92 28.67 -4.95 15.77
C PHE A 92 29.75 -5.52 14.89
N ILE A 93 29.42 -6.05 13.74
CA ILE A 93 30.38 -6.52 12.74
C ILE A 93 30.11 -5.79 11.45
N ASN A 94 31.09 -5.03 10.98
CA ASN A 94 31.07 -4.39 9.67
C ASN A 94 31.74 -5.32 8.66
N ILE A 95 31.13 -5.44 7.47
CA ILE A 95 31.58 -6.37 6.43
C ILE A 95 31.80 -5.61 5.15
N ARG A 96 32.98 -5.74 4.57
CA ARG A 96 33.33 -5.24 3.24
C ARG A 96 33.37 -6.42 2.27
N LEU A 97 32.63 -6.28 1.18
CA LEU A 97 32.54 -7.32 0.16
C LEU A 97 33.63 -7.16 -0.90
N LYS A 98 33.97 -8.27 -1.56
CA LYS A 98 34.85 -8.22 -2.73
C LYS A 98 34.11 -7.62 -3.93
N THR A 99 34.84 -6.95 -4.81
CA THR A 99 34.28 -6.28 -6.00
C THR A 99 33.49 -7.25 -6.91
N GLU A 100 33.92 -8.52 -6.96
CA GLU A 100 33.28 -9.56 -7.75
C GLU A 100 31.83 -9.84 -7.34
N VAL A 101 31.48 -9.60 -6.07
CA VAL A 101 30.11 -9.74 -5.56
C VAL A 101 29.19 -8.75 -6.27
N PHE A 102 29.61 -7.49 -6.39
CA PHE A 102 28.82 -6.46 -7.09
C PHE A 102 28.68 -6.76 -8.58
N ALA A 103 29.74 -7.27 -9.21
CA ALA A 103 29.68 -7.71 -10.61
C ALA A 103 28.69 -8.86 -10.82
N ARG A 104 28.56 -9.78 -9.84
CA ARG A 104 27.52 -10.83 -9.88
C ARG A 104 26.11 -10.26 -9.73
N VAL A 105 25.90 -9.29 -8.81
CA VAL A 105 24.60 -8.63 -8.63
C VAL A 105 24.16 -7.92 -9.92
N VAL A 106 25.06 -7.15 -10.53
CA VAL A 106 24.78 -6.46 -11.80
C VAL A 106 24.44 -7.47 -12.89
N ARG A 107 25.19 -8.55 -13.01
CA ARG A 107 24.93 -9.61 -13.98
C ARG A 107 23.58 -10.28 -13.75
N ALA A 108 23.22 -10.58 -12.51
CA ALA A 108 21.90 -11.12 -12.14
C ALA A 108 20.79 -10.15 -12.52
N ALA A 109 20.94 -8.86 -12.19
CA ALA A 109 19.95 -7.84 -12.55
C ALA A 109 19.75 -7.74 -14.08
N LEU A 110 20.82 -7.77 -14.86
CA LEU A 110 20.74 -7.75 -16.33
C LEU A 110 20.08 -9.02 -16.91
N THR A 111 20.26 -10.15 -16.25
CA THR A 111 19.70 -11.44 -16.70
C THR A 111 18.25 -11.61 -16.30
N GLU A 112 17.92 -11.31 -15.04
CA GLU A 112 16.60 -11.48 -14.44
C GLU A 112 15.64 -10.33 -14.79
N LYS A 113 16.19 -9.17 -15.19
CA LYS A 113 15.41 -7.97 -15.58
C LYS A 113 14.36 -7.62 -14.54
N GLU A 114 13.08 -7.58 -14.92
CA GLU A 114 11.95 -7.22 -14.07
C GLU A 114 11.66 -8.23 -12.94
N SER A 115 12.21 -9.43 -13.02
CA SER A 115 12.11 -10.43 -11.95
C SER A 115 13.24 -10.37 -10.93
N PHE A 116 14.25 -9.51 -11.14
CA PHE A 116 15.36 -9.35 -10.22
C PHE A 116 14.88 -8.97 -8.82
N ALA A 117 15.40 -9.66 -7.81
CA ALA A 117 15.06 -9.51 -6.39
C ALA A 117 13.64 -9.92 -5.98
N ARG A 118 12.83 -10.46 -6.88
CA ARG A 118 11.54 -11.06 -6.48
C ARG A 118 11.76 -12.31 -5.62
N PRO A 119 10.89 -12.59 -4.65
CA PRO A 119 10.99 -13.81 -3.86
C PRO A 119 10.78 -15.05 -4.76
N VAL A 120 11.51 -16.12 -4.45
CA VAL A 120 11.42 -17.40 -5.20
C VAL A 120 10.06 -18.07 -4.97
N ALA A 121 9.50 -17.93 -3.76
CA ALA A 121 8.17 -18.43 -3.39
C ALA A 121 7.28 -17.22 -3.07
N PRO A 122 6.27 -16.92 -3.91
CA PRO A 122 5.32 -15.88 -3.61
C PRO A 122 4.46 -16.25 -2.39
N SER A 123 4.04 -15.26 -1.62
CA SER A 123 3.08 -15.48 -0.54
C SER A 123 1.70 -15.80 -1.14
N ALA A 124 1.01 -16.80 -0.58
CA ALA A 124 -0.38 -17.08 -0.94
C ALA A 124 -1.37 -16.18 -0.18
N GLU A 125 -0.89 -15.33 0.73
CA GLU A 125 -1.73 -14.46 1.54
C GLU A 125 -2.29 -13.31 0.69
N PRO A 126 -3.63 -13.17 0.59
CA PRO A 126 -4.24 -12.07 -0.13
C PRO A 126 -4.16 -10.79 0.72
N ILE A 127 -3.83 -9.67 0.07
CA ILE A 127 -3.81 -8.35 0.70
C ILE A 127 -4.74 -7.43 -0.08
N ASN A 128 -5.69 -6.78 0.60
CA ASN A 128 -6.48 -5.71 0.04
C ASN A 128 -5.84 -4.37 0.44
N VAL A 129 -5.56 -3.53 -0.54
CA VAL A 129 -5.07 -2.15 -0.36
C VAL A 129 -6.14 -1.20 -0.85
N GLU A 130 -6.84 -0.58 0.10
CA GLU A 130 -7.79 0.49 -0.18
C GLU A 130 -7.06 1.83 -0.16
N TYR A 131 -7.20 2.63 -1.22
CA TYR A 131 -6.57 3.94 -1.31
C TYR A 131 -7.30 4.90 -2.24
N VAL A 132 -7.03 6.19 -2.10
CA VAL A 132 -7.76 7.33 -2.66
C VAL A 132 -9.11 7.47 -1.99
N SER A 133 -10.09 6.65 -2.34
CA SER A 133 -11.45 6.57 -1.78
C SER A 133 -12.08 7.96 -1.56
N ALA A 134 -11.85 8.88 -2.53
CA ALA A 134 -12.37 10.24 -2.48
C ALA A 134 -13.88 10.23 -2.70
N ASN A 135 -14.60 11.09 -2.00
CA ASN A 135 -16.05 11.25 -2.21
C ASN A 135 -16.33 11.71 -3.64
N PRO A 136 -17.31 11.12 -4.33
CA PRO A 136 -17.65 11.46 -5.73
C PRO A 136 -18.43 12.79 -5.82
N THR A 137 -17.87 13.86 -5.24
CA THR A 137 -18.50 15.19 -5.15
C THR A 137 -17.76 16.27 -5.93
N GLY A 138 -16.64 15.91 -6.56
CA GLY A 138 -15.83 16.82 -7.37
C GLY A 138 -14.58 16.15 -7.91
N PRO A 139 -13.76 16.89 -8.68
CA PRO A 139 -12.48 16.42 -9.20
C PRO A 139 -11.48 16.14 -8.09
N MET A 140 -10.48 15.33 -8.40
CA MET A 140 -9.36 15.09 -7.49
C MET A 140 -8.56 16.38 -7.28
N HIS A 141 -7.98 16.53 -6.09
CA HIS A 141 -7.05 17.59 -5.77
C HIS A 141 -5.70 16.99 -5.33
N VAL A 142 -4.67 17.85 -5.14
CA VAL A 142 -3.31 17.42 -4.80
C VAL A 142 -3.23 16.50 -3.57
N GLY A 143 -4.11 16.68 -2.59
CA GLY A 143 -4.20 15.78 -1.43
C GLY A 143 -4.60 14.36 -1.81
N HIS A 144 -5.58 14.21 -2.69
CA HIS A 144 -5.98 12.91 -3.26
C HIS A 144 -4.85 12.30 -4.10
N GLY A 145 -4.19 13.12 -4.95
CA GLY A 145 -3.05 12.67 -5.77
C GLY A 145 -1.90 12.12 -4.92
N ARG A 146 -1.59 12.75 -3.77
CA ARG A 146 -0.60 12.24 -2.83
C ARG A 146 -0.98 10.86 -2.29
N GLY A 147 -2.23 10.68 -1.87
CA GLY A 147 -2.75 9.40 -1.39
C GLY A 147 -2.74 8.33 -2.49
N ALA A 148 -3.09 8.72 -3.72
CA ALA A 148 -3.09 7.85 -4.88
C ALA A 148 -1.69 7.29 -5.19
N VAL A 149 -0.68 8.16 -5.29
CA VAL A 149 0.71 7.76 -5.56
C VAL A 149 1.28 6.88 -4.44
N PHE A 150 1.00 7.23 -3.17
CA PHE A 150 1.46 6.42 -2.04
C PHE A 150 0.82 5.03 -2.04
N GLY A 151 -0.51 4.95 -2.21
CA GLY A 151 -1.24 3.69 -2.21
C GLY A 151 -0.84 2.77 -3.37
N ASP A 152 -0.67 3.34 -4.57
CA ASP A 152 -0.22 2.58 -5.73
C ASP A 152 1.22 2.08 -5.57
N ALA A 153 2.14 2.91 -5.07
CA ALA A 153 3.51 2.50 -4.79
C ALA A 153 3.54 1.36 -3.74
N LEU A 154 2.74 1.45 -2.68
CA LEU A 154 2.63 0.40 -1.67
C LEU A 154 2.08 -0.91 -2.28
N ALA A 155 0.99 -0.83 -3.06
CA ALA A 155 0.40 -1.98 -3.72
C ALA A 155 1.39 -2.66 -4.69
N ASN A 156 2.15 -1.85 -5.44
CA ASN A 156 3.18 -2.34 -6.35
C ASN A 156 4.34 -3.01 -5.60
N LEU A 157 4.80 -2.46 -4.48
CA LEU A 157 5.84 -3.05 -3.64
C LEU A 157 5.39 -4.38 -3.04
N LEU A 158 4.16 -4.46 -2.53
CA LEU A 158 3.58 -5.69 -1.99
C LEU A 158 3.45 -6.76 -3.08
N ALA A 159 2.95 -6.39 -4.25
CA ALA A 159 2.87 -7.30 -5.41
C ALA A 159 4.27 -7.76 -5.87
N PHE A 160 5.26 -6.87 -5.87
CA PHE A 160 6.65 -7.22 -6.15
C PHE A 160 7.22 -8.17 -5.09
N ALA A 161 6.87 -7.99 -3.82
CA ALA A 161 7.24 -8.87 -2.72
C ALA A 161 6.53 -10.23 -2.74
N GLY A 162 5.65 -10.47 -3.72
CA GLY A 162 5.04 -11.77 -3.96
C GLY A 162 3.67 -11.98 -3.31
N TYR A 163 3.05 -10.93 -2.77
CA TYR A 163 1.68 -11.01 -2.25
C TYR A 163 0.64 -10.93 -3.38
N SER A 164 -0.51 -11.56 -3.16
CA SER A 164 -1.69 -11.40 -4.03
C SER A 164 -2.42 -10.11 -3.62
N VAL A 165 -2.22 -9.02 -4.37
CA VAL A 165 -2.74 -7.70 -4.02
C VAL A 165 -3.99 -7.39 -4.82
N THR A 166 -5.05 -6.97 -4.12
CA THR A 166 -6.26 -6.35 -4.67
C THR A 166 -6.20 -4.85 -4.37
N ARG A 167 -6.37 -4.01 -5.38
CA ARG A 167 -6.42 -2.55 -5.28
C ARG A 167 -7.88 -2.12 -5.24
N GLU A 168 -8.31 -1.53 -4.14
CA GLU A 168 -9.70 -1.15 -3.94
C GLU A 168 -9.88 0.36 -3.82
N TYR A 169 -10.92 0.87 -4.44
CA TYR A 169 -11.44 2.21 -4.28
C TYR A 169 -12.83 2.11 -3.67
N TYR A 170 -13.04 2.67 -2.48
CA TYR A 170 -14.34 2.74 -1.82
C TYR A 170 -15.09 4.00 -2.27
N ILE A 171 -16.28 3.84 -2.86
CA ILE A 171 -17.11 4.93 -3.33
C ILE A 171 -18.15 5.24 -2.26
N ASN A 172 -18.04 6.39 -1.60
CA ASN A 172 -19.02 6.88 -0.64
C ASN A 172 -20.20 7.53 -1.38
N ASP A 173 -21.08 6.70 -1.95
CA ASP A 173 -22.23 7.09 -2.78
C ASP A 173 -23.57 6.97 -2.06
N ALA A 174 -23.58 6.69 -0.76
CA ALA A 174 -24.79 6.56 0.06
C ALA A 174 -25.04 7.77 1.00
N GLY A 175 -24.07 8.63 1.22
CA GLY A 175 -24.14 9.73 2.19
C GLY A 175 -24.93 10.95 1.73
N ALA A 176 -25.25 11.87 2.65
CA ALA A 176 -25.97 13.10 2.37
C ALA A 176 -25.26 14.04 1.37
N GLN A 177 -23.94 13.92 1.21
CA GLN A 177 -23.16 14.74 0.28
C GLN A 177 -23.54 14.50 -1.19
N VAL A 178 -23.98 13.29 -1.53
CA VAL A 178 -24.42 13.00 -2.90
C VAL A 178 -25.79 13.59 -3.22
N ASP A 179 -26.61 13.88 -2.21
CA ASP A 179 -27.85 14.63 -2.40
C ASP A 179 -27.56 16.12 -2.68
N VAL A 180 -26.56 16.68 -2.00
CA VAL A 180 -26.06 18.03 -2.27
C VAL A 180 -25.48 18.10 -3.69
N LEU A 181 -24.72 17.11 -4.10
CA LEU A 181 -24.20 16.98 -5.47
C LEU A 181 -25.33 16.95 -6.49
N ALA A 182 -26.37 16.13 -6.25
CA ALA A 182 -27.51 16.01 -7.15
C ALA A 182 -28.28 17.35 -7.31
N ARG A 183 -28.53 18.08 -6.21
CA ARG A 183 -29.13 19.40 -6.26
C ARG A 183 -28.27 20.40 -7.02
N SER A 184 -26.98 20.38 -6.84
CA SER A 184 -26.02 21.24 -7.56
C SER A 184 -26.02 20.91 -9.06
N ALA A 185 -25.99 19.64 -9.42
CA ALA A 185 -26.08 19.19 -10.82
C ALA A 185 -27.43 19.53 -11.46
N PHE A 186 -28.53 19.48 -10.69
CA PHE A 186 -29.85 19.88 -11.19
C PHE A 186 -29.92 21.37 -11.47
N LEU A 187 -29.28 22.23 -10.69
CA LEU A 187 -29.16 23.66 -11.02
C LEU A 187 -28.41 23.87 -12.34
N ARG A 188 -27.27 23.17 -12.52
CA ARG A 188 -26.54 23.25 -13.79
C ARG A 188 -27.32 22.69 -14.99
N TYR A 189 -28.18 21.69 -14.77
CA TYR A 189 -29.10 21.22 -15.79
C TYR A 189 -30.14 22.31 -16.19
N ARG A 190 -30.69 23.05 -15.24
CA ARG A 190 -31.62 24.18 -15.50
C ARG A 190 -30.90 25.30 -16.25
N GLU A 191 -29.66 25.63 -15.84
CA GLU A 191 -28.77 26.59 -16.52
C GLU A 191 -28.56 26.20 -17.98
N ALA A 192 -28.23 24.93 -18.25
CA ALA A 192 -28.02 24.38 -19.60
C ALA A 192 -29.28 24.44 -20.48
N LEU A 193 -30.47 24.45 -19.88
CA LEU A 193 -31.76 24.63 -20.57
C LEU A 193 -32.15 26.10 -20.78
N GLY A 194 -31.25 27.04 -20.42
CA GLY A 194 -31.44 28.49 -20.64
C GLY A 194 -32.12 29.23 -19.48
N GLU A 195 -32.25 28.61 -18.31
CA GLU A 195 -32.78 29.30 -17.14
C GLU A 195 -31.70 30.14 -16.46
N ALA A 196 -32.07 31.35 -16.04
CA ALA A 196 -31.18 32.20 -15.22
C ALA A 196 -31.21 31.70 -13.76
N ILE A 197 -30.20 30.93 -13.34
CA ILE A 197 -30.14 30.33 -11.99
C ILE A 197 -29.59 31.27 -10.92
N GLY A 198 -29.01 32.44 -11.31
CA GLY A 198 -28.32 33.32 -10.37
C GLY A 198 -27.09 32.70 -9.74
N ASP A 199 -26.74 33.18 -8.55
CA ASP A 199 -25.63 32.58 -7.77
C ASP A 199 -26.06 31.23 -7.21
N ILE A 200 -25.07 30.31 -7.13
CA ILE A 200 -25.30 28.99 -6.51
C ILE A 200 -25.55 29.19 -5.01
N PRO A 201 -26.70 28.70 -4.48
CA PRO A 201 -26.99 28.80 -3.06
C PRO A 201 -25.93 28.25 -2.15
N GLU A 202 -25.75 28.87 -0.97
CA GLU A 202 -24.87 28.37 0.08
C GLU A 202 -25.25 26.91 0.45
N GLY A 203 -24.21 26.09 0.66
CA GLY A 203 -24.37 24.66 0.96
C GLY A 203 -24.44 23.76 -0.28
N LEU A 204 -24.49 24.32 -1.48
CA LEU A 204 -24.38 23.58 -2.74
C LEU A 204 -22.97 23.72 -3.34
N TYR A 205 -22.60 22.80 -4.24
CA TYR A 205 -21.30 22.82 -4.93
C TYR A 205 -21.29 23.85 -6.06
N PRO A 206 -20.50 24.92 -5.98
CA PRO A 206 -20.52 25.99 -6.98
C PRO A 206 -19.61 25.71 -8.20
N GLY A 207 -18.82 24.66 -8.15
CA GLY A 207 -17.74 24.43 -9.10
C GLY A 207 -18.19 24.28 -10.56
N ASP A 208 -17.41 24.83 -11.47
CA ASP A 208 -17.68 24.79 -12.92
C ASP A 208 -17.58 23.38 -13.49
N TYR A 209 -16.95 22.45 -12.78
CA TYR A 209 -16.88 21.03 -13.16
C TYR A 209 -18.26 20.35 -13.24
N LEU A 210 -19.30 20.95 -12.65
CA LEU A 210 -20.69 20.48 -12.76
C LEU A 210 -21.41 20.97 -14.02
N LYS A 211 -20.90 21.98 -14.73
CA LYS A 211 -21.52 22.47 -15.99
C LYS A 211 -21.63 21.38 -17.05
N PRO A 212 -20.54 20.62 -17.36
CA PRO A 212 -20.62 19.50 -18.30
C PRO A 212 -21.64 18.43 -17.88
N ILE A 213 -21.82 18.20 -16.57
CA ILE A 213 -22.83 17.27 -16.04
C ILE A 213 -24.24 17.80 -16.31
N GLY A 214 -24.48 19.09 -16.06
CA GLY A 214 -25.75 19.75 -16.36
C GLY A 214 -26.11 19.72 -17.86
N GLU A 215 -25.11 20.00 -18.72
CA GLU A 215 -25.27 19.93 -20.18
C GLU A 215 -25.58 18.49 -20.65
N ALA A 216 -24.89 17.50 -20.10
CA ALA A 216 -25.14 16.09 -20.42
C ALA A 216 -26.55 15.64 -19.94
N LEU A 217 -26.99 16.08 -18.76
CA LEU A 217 -28.38 15.86 -18.28
C LEU A 217 -29.38 16.49 -19.25
N ALA A 218 -29.17 17.74 -19.68
CA ALA A 218 -30.06 18.44 -20.62
C ALA A 218 -30.10 17.70 -21.96
N LYS A 219 -28.98 17.22 -22.46
CA LYS A 219 -28.92 16.45 -23.69
C LYS A 219 -29.64 15.09 -23.57
N THR A 220 -29.57 14.44 -22.44
CA THR A 220 -30.15 13.10 -22.22
C THR A 220 -31.63 13.15 -21.94
N HIS A 221 -32.09 14.13 -21.13
CA HIS A 221 -33.45 14.19 -20.60
C HIS A 221 -34.32 15.33 -21.20
N GLY A 222 -33.72 16.24 -22.02
CA GLY A 222 -34.42 17.42 -22.49
C GLY A 222 -34.97 18.22 -21.30
N ARG A 223 -36.24 18.57 -21.33
CA ARG A 223 -36.96 19.29 -20.24
C ARG A 223 -37.68 18.37 -19.27
N SER A 224 -37.67 17.05 -19.47
CA SER A 224 -38.52 16.11 -18.76
C SER A 224 -38.32 16.06 -17.23
N LEU A 225 -37.15 16.47 -16.73
CA LEU A 225 -36.91 16.49 -15.29
C LEU A 225 -37.45 17.74 -14.61
N LEU A 226 -37.81 18.81 -15.35
CA LEU A 226 -38.37 20.06 -14.80
C LEU A 226 -39.78 19.87 -14.26
N ASP A 227 -40.54 18.95 -14.85
CA ASP A 227 -41.92 18.66 -14.50
C ASP A 227 -42.07 17.68 -13.33
N LEU A 228 -40.93 17.13 -12.83
CA LEU A 228 -40.89 16.15 -11.75
C LEU A 228 -40.70 16.84 -10.39
N SER A 229 -41.32 16.25 -9.37
CA SER A 229 -41.03 16.63 -7.98
C SER A 229 -39.58 16.25 -7.61
N GLU A 230 -39.03 16.86 -6.55
CA GLU A 230 -37.64 16.54 -6.09
C GLU A 230 -37.48 15.05 -5.82
N SER A 231 -38.42 14.41 -5.17
CA SER A 231 -38.39 12.98 -4.88
C SER A 231 -38.33 12.09 -6.14
N GLN A 232 -38.82 12.59 -7.28
CA GLN A 232 -38.85 11.85 -8.55
C GLN A 232 -37.58 12.06 -9.39
N TRP A 233 -37.04 13.29 -9.43
CA TRP A 233 -35.83 13.56 -10.20
C TRP A 233 -34.57 13.25 -9.44
N MET A 234 -34.54 13.39 -8.10
CA MET A 234 -33.37 13.24 -7.25
C MET A 234 -32.63 11.93 -7.47
N PRO A 235 -33.23 10.74 -7.47
CA PRO A 235 -32.50 9.49 -7.69
C PRO A 235 -31.80 9.41 -9.05
N LYS A 236 -32.45 9.97 -10.09
CA LYS A 236 -31.92 9.98 -11.46
C LYS A 236 -30.71 10.91 -11.59
N VAL A 237 -30.86 12.15 -11.08
CA VAL A 237 -29.80 13.15 -11.13
C VAL A 237 -28.64 12.75 -10.25
N ARG A 238 -28.90 12.16 -9.06
CA ARG A 238 -27.86 11.64 -8.16
C ARG A 238 -27.00 10.61 -8.86
N GLN A 239 -27.60 9.58 -9.44
CA GLN A 239 -26.86 8.54 -10.15
C GLN A 239 -26.03 9.13 -11.29
N PHE A 240 -26.64 9.97 -12.11
CA PHE A 240 -25.98 10.60 -13.25
C PHE A 240 -24.78 11.46 -12.82
N ALA A 241 -24.94 12.24 -11.74
CA ALA A 241 -23.88 13.09 -11.23
C ALA A 241 -22.73 12.26 -10.61
N ILE A 242 -23.05 11.20 -9.86
CA ILE A 242 -22.03 10.28 -9.31
C ILE A 242 -21.25 9.62 -10.44
N ASP A 243 -21.92 9.11 -11.47
CA ASP A 243 -21.26 8.46 -12.62
C ASP A 243 -20.31 9.43 -13.34
N GLY A 244 -20.76 10.69 -13.51
CA GLY A 244 -19.93 11.74 -14.10
C GLY A 244 -18.71 12.09 -13.25
N MET A 245 -18.85 12.22 -11.92
CA MET A 245 -17.73 12.46 -11.02
C MET A 245 -16.76 11.28 -10.98
N MET A 246 -17.28 10.06 -10.95
CA MET A 246 -16.44 8.87 -10.99
C MET A 246 -15.70 8.71 -12.32
N ALA A 247 -16.28 9.15 -13.42
CA ALA A 247 -15.58 9.18 -14.71
C ALA A 247 -14.37 10.14 -14.66
N MET A 248 -14.55 11.36 -14.12
CA MET A 248 -13.45 12.33 -13.93
C MET A 248 -12.36 11.77 -13.01
N ILE A 249 -12.74 11.17 -11.88
CA ILE A 249 -11.76 10.55 -10.95
C ILE A 249 -10.97 9.44 -11.63
N ARG A 250 -11.61 8.59 -12.44
CA ARG A 250 -10.91 7.54 -13.19
C ARG A 250 -9.98 8.11 -14.25
N GLU A 251 -10.35 9.21 -14.90
CA GLU A 251 -9.47 9.91 -15.85
C GLU A 251 -8.23 10.48 -15.15
N ASP A 252 -8.40 11.12 -13.98
CA ASP A 252 -7.29 11.65 -13.18
C ASP A 252 -6.35 10.53 -12.72
N LEU A 253 -6.90 9.40 -12.25
CA LEU A 253 -6.11 8.23 -11.85
C LEU A 253 -5.35 7.64 -13.06
N ALA A 254 -6.01 7.51 -14.21
CA ALA A 254 -5.39 7.02 -15.43
C ALA A 254 -4.25 7.95 -15.91
N ALA A 255 -4.41 9.27 -15.77
CA ALA A 255 -3.36 10.25 -16.07
C ALA A 255 -2.12 10.07 -15.17
N LEU A 256 -2.30 9.57 -13.94
CA LEU A 256 -1.22 9.18 -13.02
C LEU A 256 -0.70 7.75 -13.25
N ASN A 257 -1.23 7.03 -14.24
CA ASN A 257 -0.96 5.61 -14.49
C ASN A 257 -1.34 4.70 -13.31
N ILE A 258 -2.41 5.06 -12.58
CA ILE A 258 -2.94 4.33 -11.43
C ILE A 258 -4.25 3.64 -11.83
N SER A 259 -4.35 2.35 -11.50
CA SER A 259 -5.56 1.56 -11.74
C SER A 259 -5.98 0.80 -10.48
N HIS A 260 -7.29 0.68 -10.28
CA HIS A 260 -7.89 -0.13 -9.22
C HIS A 260 -8.56 -1.37 -9.81
N ASP A 261 -8.47 -2.48 -9.09
CA ASP A 261 -9.11 -3.74 -9.47
C ASP A 261 -10.60 -3.72 -9.11
N VAL A 262 -10.94 -3.05 -7.99
CA VAL A 262 -12.29 -2.97 -7.45
C VAL A 262 -12.67 -1.51 -7.19
N PHE A 263 -13.86 -1.13 -7.64
CA PHE A 263 -14.56 0.10 -7.24
C PHE A 263 -15.80 -0.31 -6.45
N PHE A 264 -15.71 -0.29 -5.12
CA PHE A 264 -16.77 -0.75 -4.23
C PHE A 264 -17.72 0.37 -3.88
N SER A 265 -19.03 0.19 -4.17
CA SER A 265 -20.09 1.16 -3.86
C SER A 265 -20.66 0.92 -2.46
N GLU A 266 -20.60 1.92 -1.58
CA GLU A 266 -21.20 1.87 -0.24
C GLU A 266 -22.70 1.58 -0.31
N ARG A 267 -23.39 2.16 -1.29
CA ARG A 267 -24.84 1.94 -1.51
C ARG A 267 -25.16 0.46 -1.71
N SER A 268 -24.26 -0.34 -2.26
CA SER A 268 -24.48 -1.77 -2.44
C SER A 268 -24.66 -2.53 -1.12
N LEU A 269 -24.24 -1.94 0.02
CA LEU A 269 -24.44 -2.53 1.34
C LEU A 269 -25.91 -2.47 1.82
N THR A 270 -26.66 -1.45 1.36
CA THR A 270 -28.08 -1.27 1.74
C THR A 270 -29.04 -1.54 0.59
N GLN A 271 -28.54 -1.50 -0.66
CA GLN A 271 -29.30 -1.70 -1.89
C GLN A 271 -28.49 -2.59 -2.84
N GLY A 272 -28.27 -3.83 -2.43
CA GLY A 272 -27.55 -4.81 -3.25
C GLY A 272 -28.25 -5.09 -4.58
N PRO A 273 -27.52 -5.61 -5.59
CA PRO A 273 -28.09 -5.92 -6.92
C PRO A 273 -29.25 -6.91 -6.89
N ASP A 274 -29.30 -7.74 -5.86
CA ASP A 274 -30.35 -8.73 -5.58
C ASP A 274 -31.47 -8.21 -4.65
N GLY A 275 -31.42 -6.91 -4.30
CA GLY A 275 -32.32 -6.28 -3.33
C GLY A 275 -31.94 -6.54 -1.87
N SER A 276 -30.74 -7.07 -1.60
CA SER A 276 -30.25 -7.32 -0.24
C SER A 276 -29.97 -6.02 0.52
N ASP A 277 -30.22 -6.04 1.83
CA ASP A 277 -29.79 -5.03 2.80
C ASP A 277 -28.84 -5.71 3.81
N LEU A 278 -27.55 -5.66 3.52
CA LEU A 278 -26.52 -6.29 4.36
C LEU A 278 -26.37 -5.56 5.71
N VAL A 279 -26.56 -4.24 5.72
CA VAL A 279 -26.48 -3.44 6.96
C VAL A 279 -27.64 -3.80 7.87
N GLY A 280 -28.89 -3.85 7.35
CA GLY A 280 -30.07 -4.28 8.10
C GLY A 280 -29.93 -5.71 8.62
N ALA A 281 -29.39 -6.61 7.83
CA ALA A 281 -29.15 -7.99 8.23
C ALA A 281 -28.15 -8.10 9.40
N VAL A 282 -27.05 -7.34 9.36
CA VAL A 282 -26.06 -7.30 10.47
C VAL A 282 -26.67 -6.69 11.73
N ILE A 283 -27.45 -5.61 11.61
CA ILE A 283 -28.12 -5.00 12.76
C ILE A 283 -29.08 -6.01 13.43
N GLU A 284 -29.80 -6.77 12.64
CA GLU A 284 -30.71 -7.79 13.18
C GLU A 284 -29.96 -8.96 13.84
N ASP A 285 -28.85 -9.42 13.26
CA ASP A 285 -27.98 -10.43 13.90
C ASP A 285 -27.43 -9.94 15.24
N LEU A 286 -26.95 -8.69 15.32
CA LEU A 286 -26.46 -8.10 16.57
C LEU A 286 -27.56 -8.03 17.65
N ARG A 287 -28.79 -7.64 17.26
CA ARG A 287 -29.93 -7.64 18.19
C ARG A 287 -30.25 -9.03 18.71
N GLN A 288 -30.21 -10.05 17.87
CA GLN A 288 -30.47 -11.43 18.28
C GLN A 288 -29.38 -11.95 19.23
N ARG A 289 -28.16 -11.45 19.12
CA ARG A 289 -27.05 -11.77 20.06
C ARG A 289 -27.11 -10.94 21.34
N GLY A 290 -28.02 -9.98 21.46
CA GLY A 290 -28.15 -9.10 22.65
C GLY A 290 -27.07 -8.01 22.76
N ILE A 291 -26.52 -7.60 21.62
CA ILE A 291 -25.50 -6.53 21.48
C ILE A 291 -26.19 -5.21 21.10
#